data_2fb76fca8e314484de91ea2ae9f9e7d7
#
_entry.id   2fb76fca8e314484de91ea2ae9f9e7d7
#
_cell.length_a   1.000
_cell.length_b   1.000
_cell.length_c   1.000
_cell.angle_alpha   90.00
_cell.angle_beta   90.00
_cell.angle_gamma   90.00
#
_symmetry.space_group_name_H-M   'P 1'
#
loop_
_entity.id
_entity.type
_entity.pdbx_description
1 polymer ?
#
loop_
_entity_poly.entity_id
_entity_poly.type
_entity_poly.pdbx_seq_one_letter_code
_entity_poly.pdbx_strand_id
1 'polypeptide(L)'
;MTTQADALAALLGNRWWRLCNLYRVKDENGVEVKFVPNEAQRQLWDGLHTLNVIPKARQLGFSTFIAIFILDTCLFRPNTSAGIVDSTIDDAKGKLEKIKFAYEGLPPEIRKQIPLTKENAHELQWKNGSGVAVGTSHRGGTLQILHVSEYGKISAQYPDKAREIRTGAFGTVHIGQMIFVESTAEGVGGDFHDIVKEADAEAKLGRKLSRQQFKLHFYPWHRNPNYADAQPAIITQEMVEYFRDLEAKHGVKLSQEQKNWYVMKRKLIGPDDMGREFPSYLDEAFAASVEGAYFKTQMTKARETKRIGLVPLDPSRPVNTFWDIGKDDNTSIWFHQNLGQMHHFVDYYENSGEGVEFYARILREKAAERGWSYGKHYGPHDLDNSHWILPGAKATVDVARDLGIAFQVVPRIDNKMNAIEAARNMLSMSWIDEEHCSRGIQCLDNYKKAWDERRATYRSEPLHDWASHGADAYMTGACGFTPDYVPEPVQRYGRRRGGGSAWAA
;
A
#
# COMPACT_ATOMS: atom_id res chain seq x y z
N MET A 1 -54.31 -19.11 10.85
CA MET A 1 -53.44 -19.99 10.02
C MET A 1 -52.74 -19.11 9.01
N THR A 2 -51.43 -18.99 9.08
CA THR A 2 -50.64 -18.28 8.09
C THR A 2 -50.80 -18.99 6.76
N THR A 3 -51.16 -18.29 5.69
CA THR A 3 -51.27 -18.88 4.38
C THR A 3 -49.91 -19.22 3.81
N GLN A 4 -49.81 -20.14 2.87
CA GLN A 4 -48.56 -20.47 2.17
C GLN A 4 -47.95 -19.22 1.52
N ALA A 5 -48.77 -18.31 1.04
CA ALA A 5 -48.39 -17.00 0.48
C ALA A 5 -47.75 -16.09 1.55
N ASP A 6 -48.31 -16.05 2.76
CA ASP A 6 -47.76 -15.24 3.87
C ASP A 6 -46.38 -15.79 4.30
N ALA A 7 -46.24 -17.11 4.35
CA ALA A 7 -44.97 -17.76 4.67
C ALA A 7 -43.88 -17.46 3.60
N LEU A 8 -44.23 -17.50 2.31
CA LEU A 8 -43.34 -17.15 1.21
C LEU A 8 -42.97 -15.66 1.24
N ALA A 9 -43.94 -14.78 1.50
CA ALA A 9 -43.70 -13.35 1.63
C ALA A 9 -42.72 -13.04 2.80
N ALA A 10 -42.88 -13.72 3.95
CA ALA A 10 -41.97 -13.59 5.08
C ALA A 10 -40.54 -14.04 4.74
N LEU A 11 -40.37 -15.15 4.00
CA LEU A 11 -39.08 -15.65 3.52
C LEU A 11 -38.43 -14.65 2.54
N LEU A 12 -39.20 -14.13 1.58
CA LEU A 12 -38.73 -13.13 0.63
C LEU A 12 -38.43 -11.78 1.30
N GLY A 13 -39.07 -11.47 2.43
CA GLY A 13 -38.73 -10.31 3.27
C GLY A 13 -37.36 -10.43 3.96
N ASN A 14 -36.88 -11.66 4.23
CA ASN A 14 -35.62 -11.91 4.90
C ASN A 14 -34.46 -11.89 3.89
N ARG A 15 -33.64 -10.86 3.95
CA ARG A 15 -32.51 -10.67 3.02
C ARG A 15 -31.49 -11.80 3.09
N TRP A 16 -31.09 -12.25 4.27
CA TRP A 16 -30.12 -13.35 4.43
C TRP A 16 -30.66 -14.65 3.83
N TRP A 17 -31.94 -14.92 4.05
CA TRP A 17 -32.59 -16.07 3.42
C TRP A 17 -32.53 -15.98 1.89
N ARG A 18 -32.80 -14.80 1.31
CA ARG A 18 -32.72 -14.59 -0.16
C ARG A 18 -31.31 -14.84 -0.67
N LEU A 19 -30.28 -14.26 -0.02
CA LEU A 19 -28.87 -14.50 -0.39
C LEU A 19 -28.50 -15.97 -0.39
N CYS A 20 -28.97 -16.73 0.58
CA CYS A 20 -28.68 -18.17 0.69
C CYS A 20 -29.53 -19.07 -0.24
N ASN A 21 -30.65 -18.59 -0.79
CA ASN A 21 -31.63 -19.48 -1.41
C ASN A 21 -32.05 -19.13 -2.82
N LEU A 22 -31.96 -17.87 -3.25
CA LEU A 22 -32.51 -17.45 -4.54
C LEU A 22 -31.50 -17.50 -5.68
N TYR A 23 -30.23 -17.31 -5.42
CA TYR A 23 -29.24 -17.03 -6.47
C TYR A 23 -28.45 -18.27 -6.86
N ARG A 24 -28.01 -18.27 -8.12
CA ARG A 24 -27.10 -19.27 -8.67
C ARG A 24 -25.83 -18.61 -9.17
N VAL A 25 -24.72 -19.29 -9.06
CA VAL A 25 -23.38 -18.84 -9.49
C VAL A 25 -22.66 -19.98 -10.20
N LYS A 26 -21.57 -19.65 -10.89
CA LYS A 26 -20.62 -20.68 -11.37
C LYS A 26 -19.57 -20.91 -10.30
N ASP A 27 -19.30 -22.17 -10.00
CA ASP A 27 -18.20 -22.58 -9.14
C ASP A 27 -16.84 -22.46 -9.87
N GLU A 28 -15.74 -22.87 -9.21
CA GLU A 28 -14.40 -22.87 -9.78
C GLU A 28 -14.21 -23.79 -10.99
N ASN A 29 -15.12 -24.76 -11.18
CA ASN A 29 -15.13 -25.69 -12.31
C ASN A 29 -16.06 -25.19 -13.43
N GLY A 30 -16.68 -24.01 -13.29
CA GLY A 30 -17.64 -23.45 -14.23
C GLY A 30 -19.04 -24.10 -14.15
N VAL A 31 -19.30 -24.95 -13.16
CA VAL A 31 -20.58 -25.58 -12.95
C VAL A 31 -21.55 -24.63 -12.27
N GLU A 32 -22.80 -24.59 -12.78
CA GLU A 32 -23.85 -23.82 -12.13
C GLU A 32 -24.28 -24.47 -10.81
N VAL A 33 -24.11 -23.74 -9.73
CA VAL A 33 -24.47 -24.18 -8.38
C VAL A 33 -25.35 -23.13 -7.67
N LYS A 34 -26.10 -23.57 -6.67
CA LYS A 34 -26.82 -22.66 -5.78
C LYS A 34 -25.77 -21.85 -4.99
N PHE A 35 -25.95 -20.52 -4.94
CA PHE A 35 -25.10 -19.69 -4.12
C PHE A 35 -25.39 -19.94 -2.64
N VAL A 36 -24.38 -20.38 -1.91
CA VAL A 36 -24.39 -20.51 -0.45
C VAL A 36 -23.17 -19.78 0.07
N PRO A 37 -23.35 -18.68 0.82
CA PRO A 37 -22.22 -17.93 1.38
C PRO A 37 -21.31 -18.83 2.21
N ASN A 38 -20.01 -18.80 1.94
CA ASN A 38 -19.00 -19.45 2.76
C ASN A 38 -18.79 -18.71 4.09
N GLU A 39 -17.97 -19.27 4.98
CA GLU A 39 -17.74 -18.71 6.31
C GLU A 39 -17.18 -17.27 6.27
N ALA A 40 -16.24 -16.96 5.36
CA ALA A 40 -15.69 -15.61 5.22
C ALA A 40 -16.76 -14.60 4.76
N GLN A 41 -17.61 -15.01 3.81
CA GLN A 41 -18.72 -14.19 3.31
C GLN A 41 -19.80 -13.99 4.38
N ARG A 42 -20.04 -14.99 5.21
CA ARG A 42 -20.94 -14.88 6.35
C ARG A 42 -20.41 -13.90 7.39
N GLN A 43 -19.14 -14.01 7.75
CA GLN A 43 -18.50 -13.07 8.67
C GLN A 43 -18.55 -11.63 8.17
N LEU A 44 -18.35 -11.42 6.84
CA LEU A 44 -18.54 -10.11 6.23
C LEU A 44 -19.99 -9.63 6.40
N TRP A 45 -20.98 -10.50 6.14
CA TRP A 45 -22.39 -10.16 6.29
C TRP A 45 -22.72 -9.76 7.74
N ASP A 46 -22.29 -10.55 8.72
CA ASP A 46 -22.55 -10.28 10.15
C ASP A 46 -21.84 -9.02 10.63
N GLY A 47 -20.75 -8.66 9.97
CA GLY A 47 -19.93 -7.49 10.28
C GLY A 47 -20.20 -6.24 9.44
N LEU A 48 -21.16 -6.22 8.51
CA LEU A 48 -21.38 -5.13 7.58
C LEU A 48 -21.49 -3.75 8.25
N HIS A 49 -20.86 -2.76 7.62
CA HIS A 49 -20.93 -1.35 7.96
C HIS A 49 -21.23 -0.52 6.72
N THR A 50 -21.42 0.78 6.85
CA THR A 50 -21.60 1.68 5.70
C THR A 50 -20.36 1.70 4.81
N LEU A 51 -19.18 1.86 5.37
CA LEU A 51 -17.91 1.78 4.62
C LEU A 51 -17.15 0.52 5.06
N ASN A 52 -16.80 -0.34 4.12
CA ASN A 52 -16.16 -1.62 4.36
C ASN A 52 -14.85 -1.70 3.57
N VAL A 53 -13.71 -1.91 4.26
CA VAL A 53 -12.43 -2.20 3.63
C VAL A 53 -12.03 -3.64 3.91
N ILE A 54 -11.69 -4.38 2.85
CA ILE A 54 -11.54 -5.84 2.87
C ILE A 54 -10.17 -6.23 2.29
N PRO A 55 -9.06 -6.07 3.06
CA PRO A 55 -7.81 -6.74 2.73
C PRO A 55 -7.99 -8.25 2.92
N LYS A 56 -7.68 -9.02 1.90
CA LYS A 56 -8.04 -10.42 1.83
C LYS A 56 -6.98 -11.29 1.19
N ALA A 57 -6.96 -12.58 1.52
CA ALA A 57 -6.32 -13.58 0.70
C ALA A 57 -7.10 -13.80 -0.61
N ARG A 58 -6.42 -14.34 -1.63
CA ARG A 58 -7.06 -14.66 -2.92
C ARG A 58 -8.19 -15.67 -2.78
N GLN A 59 -9.11 -15.65 -3.74
CA GLN A 59 -10.17 -16.68 -3.98
C GLN A 59 -11.10 -16.96 -2.80
N LEU A 60 -11.34 -15.98 -1.92
CA LEU A 60 -12.33 -16.08 -0.84
C LEU A 60 -13.77 -15.78 -1.29
N GLY A 61 -13.99 -15.45 -2.56
CA GLY A 61 -15.30 -15.27 -3.16
C GLY A 61 -16.00 -13.94 -2.81
N PHE A 62 -15.29 -12.95 -2.24
CA PHE A 62 -15.91 -11.66 -1.84
C PHE A 62 -16.51 -10.90 -3.01
N SER A 63 -15.83 -10.83 -4.16
CA SER A 63 -16.36 -10.14 -5.34
C SER A 63 -17.69 -10.78 -5.82
N THR A 64 -17.83 -12.10 -5.70
CA THR A 64 -19.09 -12.83 -6.00
C THR A 64 -20.16 -12.50 -4.96
N PHE A 65 -19.84 -12.53 -3.67
CA PHE A 65 -20.77 -12.15 -2.61
C PHE A 65 -21.29 -10.72 -2.78
N ILE A 66 -20.39 -9.75 -3.05
CA ILE A 66 -20.76 -8.35 -3.24
C ILE A 66 -21.62 -8.18 -4.49
N ALA A 67 -21.32 -8.91 -5.58
CA ALA A 67 -22.15 -8.90 -6.80
C ALA A 67 -23.58 -9.38 -6.51
N ILE A 68 -23.74 -10.49 -5.77
CA ILE A 68 -25.06 -11.01 -5.35
C ILE A 68 -25.75 -10.04 -4.39
N PHE A 69 -25.00 -9.42 -3.47
CA PHE A 69 -25.52 -8.40 -2.56
C PHE A 69 -26.05 -7.16 -3.31
N ILE A 70 -25.35 -6.71 -4.34
CA ILE A 70 -25.79 -5.61 -5.23
C ILE A 70 -27.07 -6.02 -5.95
N LEU A 71 -27.09 -7.20 -6.59
CA LEU A 71 -28.28 -7.71 -7.29
C LEU A 71 -29.49 -7.76 -6.37
N ASP A 72 -29.33 -8.40 -5.19
CA ASP A 72 -30.42 -8.48 -4.20
C ASP A 72 -30.96 -7.12 -3.81
N THR A 73 -30.05 -6.14 -3.60
CA THR A 73 -30.49 -4.78 -3.26
C THR A 73 -31.26 -4.13 -4.40
N CYS A 74 -30.76 -4.22 -5.64
CA CYS A 74 -31.41 -3.66 -6.81
C CYS A 74 -32.80 -4.26 -7.07
N LEU A 75 -32.98 -5.56 -6.81
CA LEU A 75 -34.25 -6.24 -7.01
C LEU A 75 -35.30 -5.90 -5.93
N PHE A 76 -34.89 -5.90 -4.67
CA PHE A 76 -35.81 -5.80 -3.54
C PHE A 76 -35.89 -4.39 -2.90
N ARG A 77 -35.09 -3.44 -3.40
CA ARG A 77 -35.18 -2.02 -3.05
C ARG A 77 -35.25 -1.19 -4.33
N PRO A 78 -36.43 -0.64 -4.68
CA PRO A 78 -36.59 0.19 -5.90
C PRO A 78 -35.68 1.42 -5.89
N ASN A 79 -35.37 1.92 -7.09
CA ASN A 79 -34.56 3.12 -7.32
C ASN A 79 -33.15 3.05 -6.70
N THR A 80 -32.56 1.85 -6.64
CA THR A 80 -31.20 1.65 -6.20
C THR A 80 -30.23 1.78 -7.38
N SER A 81 -29.29 2.71 -7.29
CA SER A 81 -28.17 2.84 -8.23
C SER A 81 -26.90 2.25 -7.61
N ALA A 82 -26.29 1.29 -8.27
CA ALA A 82 -25.03 0.70 -7.87
C ALA A 82 -23.92 0.92 -8.89
N GLY A 83 -22.69 1.12 -8.42
CA GLY A 83 -21.50 1.25 -9.25
C GLY A 83 -20.47 0.18 -8.91
N ILE A 84 -19.79 -0.36 -9.91
CA ILE A 84 -18.64 -1.25 -9.74
C ILE A 84 -17.46 -0.64 -10.47
N VAL A 85 -16.35 -0.46 -9.75
CA VAL A 85 -15.07 0.01 -10.28
C VAL A 85 -14.04 -1.10 -10.16
N ASP A 86 -13.23 -1.28 -11.21
CA ASP A 86 -12.15 -2.24 -11.23
C ASP A 86 -10.86 -1.67 -11.86
N SER A 87 -9.77 -2.43 -11.78
CA SER A 87 -8.49 -2.06 -12.39
C SER A 87 -8.59 -1.89 -13.89
N THR A 88 -9.30 -2.80 -14.58
CA THR A 88 -9.57 -2.74 -16.01
C THR A 88 -11.08 -2.77 -16.30
N ILE A 89 -11.46 -2.30 -17.48
CA ILE A 89 -12.87 -2.35 -17.91
C ILE A 89 -13.37 -3.78 -18.12
N ASP A 90 -12.51 -4.68 -18.54
CA ASP A 90 -12.88 -6.07 -18.77
C ASP A 90 -13.08 -6.85 -17.45
N ASP A 91 -12.27 -6.56 -16.42
CA ASP A 91 -12.52 -7.08 -15.08
C ASP A 91 -13.84 -6.55 -14.49
N ALA A 92 -14.14 -5.29 -14.73
CA ALA A 92 -15.43 -4.68 -14.32
C ALA A 92 -16.61 -5.35 -15.03
N LYS A 93 -16.53 -5.59 -16.35
CA LYS A 93 -17.54 -6.33 -17.12
C LYS A 93 -17.71 -7.76 -16.60
N GLY A 94 -16.60 -8.45 -16.27
CA GLY A 94 -16.67 -9.80 -15.68
C GLY A 94 -17.48 -9.84 -14.37
N LYS A 95 -17.51 -8.75 -13.59
CA LYS A 95 -18.36 -8.65 -12.41
C LYS A 95 -19.82 -8.40 -12.76
N LEU A 96 -20.09 -7.62 -13.82
CA LEU A 96 -21.44 -7.42 -14.32
C LEU A 96 -22.04 -8.73 -14.85
N GLU A 97 -21.24 -9.55 -15.56
CA GLU A 97 -21.67 -10.86 -16.04
C GLU A 97 -22.04 -11.83 -14.89
N LYS A 98 -21.39 -11.74 -13.74
CA LYS A 98 -21.79 -12.51 -12.54
C LYS A 98 -23.19 -12.08 -12.05
N ILE A 99 -23.47 -10.78 -12.06
CA ILE A 99 -24.79 -10.23 -11.68
C ILE A 99 -25.85 -10.69 -12.67
N LYS A 100 -25.56 -10.59 -13.96
CA LYS A 100 -26.46 -11.02 -15.03
C LYS A 100 -26.76 -12.51 -14.92
N PHE A 101 -25.75 -13.36 -14.80
CA PHE A 101 -25.90 -14.80 -14.64
C PHE A 101 -26.79 -15.16 -13.44
N ALA A 102 -26.55 -14.51 -12.29
CA ALA A 102 -27.34 -14.76 -11.10
C ALA A 102 -28.81 -14.25 -11.25
N TYR A 103 -29.04 -13.19 -11.98
CA TYR A 103 -30.39 -12.70 -12.31
C TYR A 103 -31.11 -13.68 -13.26
N GLU A 104 -30.45 -14.18 -14.29
CA GLU A 104 -31.01 -15.15 -15.26
C GLU A 104 -31.37 -16.48 -14.58
N GLY A 105 -30.63 -16.88 -13.53
CA GLY A 105 -30.91 -18.05 -12.71
C GLY A 105 -32.07 -17.92 -11.72
N LEU A 106 -32.69 -16.73 -11.61
CA LEU A 106 -33.84 -16.54 -10.71
C LEU A 106 -35.11 -17.25 -11.22
N PRO A 107 -36.06 -17.58 -10.30
CA PRO A 107 -37.38 -18.06 -10.68
C PRO A 107 -38.06 -17.14 -11.71
N PRO A 108 -38.73 -17.70 -12.73
CA PRO A 108 -39.37 -16.90 -13.78
C PRO A 108 -40.38 -15.88 -13.25
N GLU A 109 -41.04 -16.19 -12.15
CA GLU A 109 -42.05 -15.30 -11.50
C GLU A 109 -41.41 -14.01 -11.02
N ILE A 110 -40.22 -14.09 -10.40
CA ILE A 110 -39.46 -12.92 -9.91
C ILE A 110 -39.00 -12.08 -11.12
N ARG A 111 -38.44 -12.73 -12.17
CA ARG A 111 -37.98 -12.03 -13.38
C ARG A 111 -39.12 -11.33 -14.11
N LYS A 112 -40.33 -11.90 -14.13
CA LYS A 112 -41.52 -11.27 -14.73
C LYS A 112 -41.97 -10.04 -13.96
N GLN A 113 -41.83 -10.04 -12.63
CA GLN A 113 -42.20 -8.87 -11.80
C GLN A 113 -41.18 -7.73 -11.93
N ILE A 114 -39.88 -8.05 -12.02
CA ILE A 114 -38.79 -7.09 -12.09
C ILE A 114 -37.93 -7.39 -13.34
N PRO A 115 -38.47 -7.19 -14.56
CA PRO A 115 -37.72 -7.47 -15.77
C PRO A 115 -36.62 -6.44 -16.01
N LEU A 116 -35.58 -6.84 -16.73
CA LEU A 116 -34.57 -5.95 -17.28
C LEU A 116 -35.22 -5.03 -18.31
N THR A 117 -34.89 -3.75 -18.25
CA THR A 117 -35.29 -2.71 -19.20
C THR A 117 -34.13 -2.22 -20.06
N LYS A 118 -32.90 -2.38 -19.55
CA LYS A 118 -31.65 -2.11 -20.28
C LYS A 118 -30.61 -3.15 -19.92
N GLU A 119 -29.93 -3.64 -20.95
CA GLU A 119 -28.87 -4.62 -20.83
C GLU A 119 -27.82 -4.34 -21.89
N ASN A 120 -26.57 -4.11 -21.43
CA ASN A 120 -25.39 -4.01 -22.28
C ASN A 120 -24.13 -4.38 -21.50
N ALA A 121 -22.97 -4.28 -22.12
CA ALA A 121 -21.69 -4.67 -21.51
C ALA A 121 -21.26 -3.81 -20.32
N HIS A 122 -21.91 -2.67 -20.08
CA HIS A 122 -21.52 -1.68 -19.06
C HIS A 122 -22.59 -1.45 -18.00
N GLU A 123 -23.84 -1.85 -18.25
CA GLU A 123 -24.94 -1.61 -17.30
C GLU A 123 -26.11 -2.57 -17.48
N LEU A 124 -26.79 -2.81 -16.35
CA LEU A 124 -28.08 -3.47 -16.26
C LEU A 124 -29.07 -2.52 -15.58
N GLN A 125 -30.30 -2.41 -16.09
CA GLN A 125 -31.39 -1.64 -15.46
C GLN A 125 -32.65 -2.49 -15.37
N TRP A 126 -33.38 -2.34 -14.28
CA TRP A 126 -34.64 -3.05 -14.02
C TRP A 126 -35.85 -2.11 -14.03
N LYS A 127 -37.00 -2.67 -14.27
CA LYS A 127 -38.30 -1.93 -14.35
C LYS A 127 -38.62 -1.19 -13.04
N ASN A 128 -38.07 -1.60 -11.89
CA ASN A 128 -38.30 -0.94 -10.61
C ASN A 128 -37.44 0.33 -10.42
N GLY A 129 -36.78 0.82 -11.46
CA GLY A 129 -35.92 2.01 -11.44
C GLY A 129 -34.50 1.76 -10.89
N SER A 130 -34.16 0.52 -10.52
CA SER A 130 -32.83 0.19 -10.05
C SER A 130 -31.89 -0.16 -11.21
N GLY A 131 -30.57 0.03 -10.99
CA GLY A 131 -29.56 -0.31 -11.99
C GLY A 131 -28.18 -0.50 -11.39
N VAL A 132 -27.31 -1.17 -12.14
CA VAL A 132 -25.88 -1.31 -11.84
C VAL A 132 -25.08 -0.94 -13.08
N ALA A 133 -24.06 -0.11 -12.90
CA ALA A 133 -23.14 0.27 -13.97
C ALA A 133 -21.69 -0.06 -13.55
N VAL A 134 -20.86 -0.42 -14.55
CA VAL A 134 -19.47 -0.79 -14.32
C VAL A 134 -18.52 0.13 -15.11
N GLY A 135 -17.35 0.36 -14.54
CA GLY A 135 -16.32 1.20 -15.15
C GLY A 135 -14.99 1.13 -14.46
N THR A 136 -14.06 1.93 -14.93
CA THR A 136 -12.75 2.11 -14.27
C THR A 136 -12.72 3.31 -13.34
N SER A 137 -13.75 4.16 -13.39
CA SER A 137 -14.05 5.25 -12.46
C SER A 137 -15.55 5.55 -12.51
N HIS A 138 -16.06 6.22 -11.48
CA HIS A 138 -17.42 6.73 -11.44
C HIS A 138 -17.39 8.21 -11.05
N ARG A 139 -17.91 9.07 -11.92
CA ARG A 139 -18.11 10.49 -11.63
C ARG A 139 -19.51 10.90 -11.98
N GLY A 140 -20.16 11.65 -11.11
CA GLY A 140 -21.52 12.14 -11.30
C GLY A 140 -22.60 11.11 -10.94
N GLY A 141 -23.80 11.61 -10.67
CA GLY A 141 -24.90 10.81 -10.14
C GLY A 141 -24.77 10.50 -8.65
N THR A 142 -25.76 9.79 -8.14
CA THR A 142 -25.81 9.35 -6.74
C THR A 142 -25.87 7.83 -6.69
N LEU A 143 -24.95 7.21 -5.96
CA LEU A 143 -24.93 5.77 -5.75
C LEU A 143 -25.39 5.42 -4.33
N GLN A 144 -26.19 4.35 -4.22
CA GLN A 144 -26.52 3.71 -2.94
C GLN A 144 -25.55 2.60 -2.59
N ILE A 145 -24.87 2.01 -3.59
CA ILE A 145 -23.82 1.02 -3.37
C ILE A 145 -22.69 1.29 -4.35
N LEU A 146 -21.47 1.34 -3.83
CA LEU A 146 -20.24 1.36 -4.62
C LEU A 146 -19.37 0.17 -4.25
N HIS A 147 -18.94 -0.58 -5.24
CA HIS A 147 -17.94 -1.64 -5.09
C HIS A 147 -16.67 -1.26 -5.84
N VAL A 148 -15.58 -1.08 -5.14
CA VAL A 148 -14.25 -0.87 -5.71
C VAL A 148 -13.43 -2.12 -5.48
N SER A 149 -13.17 -2.84 -6.56
CA SER A 149 -12.44 -4.10 -6.55
C SER A 149 -10.99 -3.88 -6.98
N GLU A 150 -10.09 -4.70 -6.44
CA GLU A 150 -8.64 -4.66 -6.69
C GLU A 150 -8.03 -3.26 -6.44
N TYR A 151 -8.52 -2.57 -5.38
CA TYR A 151 -8.11 -1.20 -5.10
C TYR A 151 -6.63 -1.11 -4.66
N GLY A 152 -6.07 -2.14 -4.05
CA GLY A 152 -4.64 -2.22 -3.74
C GLY A 152 -3.80 -2.14 -5.02
N LYS A 153 -4.16 -2.92 -6.05
CA LYS A 153 -3.52 -2.87 -7.35
C LYS A 153 -3.69 -1.52 -8.03
N ILE A 154 -4.91 -0.95 -7.98
CA ILE A 154 -5.18 0.38 -8.55
C ILE A 154 -4.31 1.44 -7.86
N SER A 155 -4.27 1.48 -6.53
CA SER A 155 -3.50 2.49 -5.79
C SER A 155 -1.99 2.34 -5.97
N ALA A 156 -1.51 1.10 -6.18
CA ALA A 156 -0.10 0.82 -6.39
C ALA A 156 0.40 1.11 -7.82
N GLN A 157 -0.42 0.87 -8.83
CA GLN A 157 -0.01 1.00 -10.23
C GLN A 157 -0.49 2.29 -10.89
N TYR A 158 -1.62 2.84 -10.41
CA TYR A 158 -2.31 4.01 -10.99
C TYR A 158 -2.71 5.00 -9.90
N PRO A 159 -1.75 5.68 -9.23
CA PRO A 159 -2.04 6.58 -8.11
C PRO A 159 -3.02 7.71 -8.46
N ASP A 160 -2.94 8.29 -9.66
CA ASP A 160 -3.88 9.31 -10.12
C ASP A 160 -5.31 8.77 -10.24
N LYS A 161 -5.46 7.55 -10.73
CA LYS A 161 -6.75 6.87 -10.79
C LYS A 161 -7.29 6.55 -9.39
N ALA A 162 -6.43 6.13 -8.46
CA ALA A 162 -6.82 5.93 -7.07
C ALA A 162 -7.33 7.24 -6.45
N ARG A 163 -6.63 8.35 -6.67
CA ARG A 163 -7.06 9.69 -6.25
C ARG A 163 -8.39 10.09 -6.88
N GLU A 164 -8.58 9.80 -8.17
CA GLU A 164 -9.86 10.05 -8.87
C GLU A 164 -11.01 9.24 -8.26
N ILE A 165 -10.79 7.95 -7.95
CA ILE A 165 -11.79 7.10 -7.30
C ILE A 165 -12.14 7.66 -5.92
N ARG A 166 -11.13 8.05 -5.12
CA ARG A 166 -11.34 8.59 -3.79
C ARG A 166 -12.11 9.90 -3.79
N THR A 167 -11.74 10.83 -4.65
CA THR A 167 -12.37 12.17 -4.71
C THR A 167 -13.67 12.18 -5.52
N GLY A 168 -13.78 11.35 -6.55
CA GLY A 168 -14.93 11.27 -7.44
C GLY A 168 -15.91 10.18 -7.01
N ALA A 169 -15.52 8.89 -7.12
CA ALA A 169 -16.44 7.78 -6.92
C ALA A 169 -16.95 7.68 -5.46
N PHE A 170 -16.08 7.84 -4.45
CA PHE A 170 -16.52 7.85 -3.04
C PHE A 170 -17.47 9.04 -2.78
N GLY A 171 -17.22 10.19 -3.41
CA GLY A 171 -18.09 11.38 -3.31
C GLY A 171 -19.50 11.19 -3.88
N THR A 172 -19.73 10.19 -4.75
CA THR A 172 -21.08 9.88 -5.26
C THR A 172 -21.94 9.12 -4.26
N VAL A 173 -21.35 8.58 -3.18
CA VAL A 173 -22.04 7.78 -2.16
C VAL A 173 -22.36 8.65 -0.96
N HIS A 174 -23.64 8.96 -0.74
CA HIS A 174 -24.06 9.77 0.41
C HIS A 174 -23.88 9.03 1.75
N ILE A 175 -23.76 9.81 2.82
CA ILE A 175 -23.63 9.30 4.20
C ILE A 175 -24.76 8.31 4.51
N GLY A 176 -24.38 7.12 4.97
CA GLY A 176 -25.33 6.05 5.32
C GLY A 176 -25.65 5.10 4.18
N GLN A 177 -25.11 5.34 2.98
CA GLN A 177 -25.08 4.40 1.88
C GLN A 177 -23.82 3.52 1.98
N MET A 178 -23.60 2.58 1.08
CA MET A 178 -22.64 1.51 1.26
C MET A 178 -21.48 1.56 0.27
N ILE A 179 -20.26 1.46 0.80
CA ILE A 179 -19.04 1.27 0.00
C ILE A 179 -18.36 -0.04 0.41
N PHE A 180 -17.97 -0.82 -0.59
CA PHE A 180 -17.07 -1.95 -0.45
C PHE A 180 -15.77 -1.65 -1.19
N VAL A 181 -14.65 -1.70 -0.50
CA VAL A 181 -13.30 -1.61 -1.07
C VAL A 181 -12.60 -2.92 -0.78
N GLU A 182 -12.26 -3.70 -1.80
CA GLU A 182 -11.64 -5.01 -1.61
C GLU A 182 -10.41 -5.21 -2.50
N SER A 183 -9.37 -5.83 -1.94
CA SER A 183 -8.14 -6.18 -2.67
C SER A 183 -7.27 -7.16 -1.92
N THR A 184 -6.36 -7.84 -2.63
CA THR A 184 -5.07 -8.25 -2.06
C THR A 184 -4.22 -7.01 -1.81
N ALA A 185 -3.25 -7.10 -0.90
CA ALA A 185 -2.34 -5.99 -0.60
C ALA A 185 -1.28 -5.83 -1.71
N GLU A 186 -0.81 -4.60 -1.92
CA GLU A 186 0.22 -4.27 -2.92
C GLU A 186 1.30 -3.37 -2.30
N GLY A 187 1.98 -3.90 -1.28
CA GLY A 187 3.08 -3.21 -0.60
C GLY A 187 2.66 -2.20 0.47
N VAL A 188 3.65 -1.68 1.19
CA VAL A 188 3.47 -0.70 2.25
C VAL A 188 3.36 0.69 1.64
N GLY A 189 2.16 1.28 1.69
CA GLY A 189 1.87 2.63 1.20
C GLY A 189 0.82 2.67 0.09
N GLY A 190 0.44 3.90 -0.27
CA GLY A 190 -0.67 4.16 -1.19
C GLY A 190 -2.04 4.10 -0.52
N ASP A 191 -3.04 4.60 -1.23
CA ASP A 191 -4.36 4.92 -0.67
C ASP A 191 -5.07 3.71 -0.01
N PHE A 192 -4.95 2.51 -0.61
CA PHE A 192 -5.54 1.31 -0.02
C PHE A 192 -4.89 0.93 1.32
N HIS A 193 -3.56 0.99 1.40
CA HIS A 193 -2.83 0.73 2.63
C HIS A 193 -3.23 1.73 3.73
N ASP A 194 -3.33 3.02 3.38
CA ASP A 194 -3.66 4.08 4.33
C ASP A 194 -5.08 3.90 4.89
N ILE A 195 -6.07 3.58 4.03
CA ILE A 195 -7.43 3.24 4.47
C ILE A 195 -7.44 2.03 5.41
N VAL A 196 -6.69 0.97 5.06
CA VAL A 196 -6.62 -0.23 5.90
C VAL A 196 -5.95 0.06 7.23
N LYS A 197 -4.87 0.84 7.26
CA LYS A 197 -4.14 1.21 8.46
C LYS A 197 -4.98 2.07 9.40
N GLU A 198 -5.71 3.05 8.86
CA GLU A 198 -6.66 3.86 9.62
C GLU A 198 -7.77 2.98 10.23
N ALA A 199 -8.37 2.10 9.42
CA ALA A 199 -9.42 1.19 9.88
C ALA A 199 -8.93 0.18 10.93
N ASP A 200 -7.68 -0.28 10.86
CA ASP A 200 -7.05 -1.16 11.86
C ASP A 200 -6.81 -0.42 13.18
N ALA A 201 -6.34 0.83 13.11
CA ALA A 201 -6.17 1.67 14.29
C ALA A 201 -7.50 1.90 15.03
N GLU A 202 -8.57 2.22 14.30
CA GLU A 202 -9.92 2.36 14.87
C GLU A 202 -10.44 1.04 15.47
N ALA A 203 -10.20 -0.08 14.81
CA ALA A 203 -10.56 -1.40 15.33
C ALA A 203 -9.85 -1.73 16.64
N LYS A 204 -8.55 -1.40 16.76
CA LYS A 204 -7.76 -1.57 17.99
C LYS A 204 -8.23 -0.69 19.13
N LEU A 205 -8.78 0.51 18.85
CA LEU A 205 -9.37 1.38 19.87
C LEU A 205 -10.71 0.86 20.40
N GLY A 206 -11.36 -0.07 19.71
CA GLY A 206 -12.64 -0.66 20.11
C GLY A 206 -13.81 0.33 20.18
N ARG A 207 -13.70 1.48 19.49
CA ARG A 207 -14.75 2.51 19.48
C ARG A 207 -15.84 2.19 18.48
N LYS A 208 -17.04 2.73 18.73
CA LYS A 208 -18.12 2.66 17.75
C LYS A 208 -17.77 3.54 16.55
N LEU A 209 -17.69 2.94 15.38
CA LEU A 209 -17.39 3.64 14.14
C LEU A 209 -18.52 4.61 13.75
N SER A 210 -18.14 5.76 13.21
CA SER A 210 -19.05 6.66 12.53
C SER A 210 -19.43 6.10 11.16
N ARG A 211 -20.53 6.61 10.56
CA ARG A 211 -20.96 6.20 9.21
C ARG A 211 -19.98 6.60 8.10
N GLN A 212 -18.97 7.41 8.40
CA GLN A 212 -17.95 7.88 7.47
C GLN A 212 -16.57 7.24 7.69
N GLN A 213 -16.46 6.31 8.64
CA GLN A 213 -15.23 5.56 8.89
C GLN A 213 -15.32 4.16 8.27
N PHE A 214 -14.20 3.69 7.73
CA PHE A 214 -14.11 2.34 7.20
C PHE A 214 -14.02 1.32 8.34
N LYS A 215 -14.83 0.25 8.22
CA LYS A 215 -14.68 -0.93 9.05
C LYS A 215 -13.73 -1.90 8.37
N LEU A 216 -12.72 -2.35 9.12
CA LEU A 216 -11.78 -3.36 8.66
C LEU A 216 -12.40 -4.75 8.69
N HIS A 217 -12.24 -5.48 7.57
CA HIS A 217 -12.58 -6.89 7.44
C HIS A 217 -11.36 -7.63 6.87
N PHE A 218 -10.52 -8.19 7.74
CA PHE A 218 -9.35 -8.95 7.32
C PHE A 218 -9.62 -10.45 7.34
N TYR A 219 -9.33 -11.12 6.21
CA TYR A 219 -9.55 -12.56 6.05
C TYR A 219 -8.25 -13.23 5.58
N PRO A 220 -7.47 -13.83 6.49
CA PRO A 220 -6.26 -14.56 6.17
C PRO A 220 -6.56 -15.92 5.51
N TRP A 221 -5.57 -16.44 4.78
CA TRP A 221 -5.72 -17.66 4.02
C TRP A 221 -6.15 -18.88 4.86
N HIS A 222 -5.61 -19.02 6.06
CA HIS A 222 -5.83 -20.19 6.92
C HIS A 222 -7.27 -20.34 7.44
N ARG A 223 -8.12 -19.32 7.26
CA ARG A 223 -9.56 -19.42 7.55
C ARG A 223 -10.35 -20.09 6.44
N ASN A 224 -9.73 -20.34 5.27
CA ASN A 224 -10.38 -21.10 4.22
C ASN A 224 -10.06 -22.59 4.38
N PRO A 225 -11.05 -23.45 4.63
CA PRO A 225 -10.82 -24.88 4.81
C PRO A 225 -10.29 -25.59 3.55
N ASN A 226 -10.49 -25.00 2.38
CA ASN A 226 -9.99 -25.55 1.11
C ASN A 226 -8.48 -25.35 0.95
N TYR A 227 -7.82 -24.54 1.77
CA TYR A 227 -6.37 -24.34 1.74
C TYR A 227 -5.67 -25.34 2.67
N ALA A 228 -5.83 -26.62 2.33
CA ALA A 228 -5.24 -27.76 3.01
C ALA A 228 -4.83 -28.82 1.97
N ASP A 229 -3.71 -29.49 2.20
CA ASP A 229 -3.22 -30.57 1.33
C ASP A 229 -2.82 -31.75 2.19
N ALA A 230 -3.44 -32.91 1.93
CA ALA A 230 -3.14 -34.16 2.62
C ALA A 230 -1.77 -34.75 2.22
N GLN A 231 -1.20 -34.32 1.08
CA GLN A 231 0.11 -34.77 0.65
C GLN A 231 1.21 -34.14 1.48
N PRO A 232 2.15 -34.91 2.06
CA PRO A 232 3.22 -34.38 2.88
C PRO A 232 4.16 -33.45 2.09
N ALA A 233 4.44 -32.29 2.65
CA ALA A 233 5.45 -31.37 2.13
C ALA A 233 6.74 -31.43 2.97
N ILE A 234 7.89 -31.20 2.34
CA ILE A 234 9.15 -31.02 3.06
C ILE A 234 9.16 -29.63 3.70
N ILE A 235 8.98 -29.56 5.01
CA ILE A 235 8.98 -28.32 5.79
C ILE A 235 10.42 -28.01 6.18
N THR A 236 10.97 -26.91 5.66
CA THR A 236 12.32 -26.45 5.99
C THR A 236 12.38 -25.88 7.42
N GLN A 237 13.60 -25.72 7.97
CA GLN A 237 13.78 -25.12 9.28
C GLN A 237 13.21 -23.68 9.34
N GLU A 238 13.40 -22.89 8.28
CA GLU A 238 12.80 -21.56 8.12
C GLU A 238 11.27 -21.61 8.29
N MET A 239 10.62 -22.57 7.64
CA MET A 239 9.16 -22.71 7.73
C MET A 239 8.69 -23.22 9.09
N VAL A 240 9.48 -24.06 9.78
CA VAL A 240 9.19 -24.47 11.16
C VAL A 240 9.20 -23.23 12.08
N GLU A 241 10.19 -22.37 11.93
CA GLU A 241 10.32 -21.13 12.70
C GLU A 241 9.18 -20.16 12.40
N TYR A 242 8.84 -19.99 11.12
CA TYR A 242 7.71 -19.17 10.70
C TYR A 242 6.39 -19.64 11.35
N PHE A 243 6.06 -20.94 11.27
CA PHE A 243 4.82 -21.47 11.85
C PHE A 243 4.81 -21.37 13.38
N ARG A 244 5.95 -21.56 14.03
CA ARG A 244 6.07 -21.36 15.48
C ARG A 244 5.83 -19.89 15.86
N ASP A 245 6.42 -18.96 15.12
CA ASP A 245 6.24 -17.52 15.33
C ASP A 245 4.79 -17.08 15.07
N LEU A 246 4.17 -17.64 14.04
CA LEU A 246 2.77 -17.40 13.72
C LEU A 246 1.85 -17.84 14.87
N GLU A 247 2.09 -19.01 15.45
CA GLU A 247 1.35 -19.45 16.64
C GLU A 247 1.65 -18.59 17.86
N ALA A 248 2.92 -18.30 18.14
CA ALA A 248 3.33 -17.57 19.35
C ALA A 248 2.90 -16.08 19.35
N LYS A 249 3.01 -15.39 18.20
CA LYS A 249 2.76 -13.95 18.09
C LYS A 249 1.33 -13.61 17.68
N HIS A 250 0.71 -14.45 16.86
CA HIS A 250 -0.61 -14.19 16.27
C HIS A 250 -1.69 -15.19 16.69
N GLY A 251 -1.34 -16.20 17.49
CA GLY A 251 -2.28 -17.20 17.98
C GLY A 251 -2.85 -18.14 16.90
N VAL A 252 -2.22 -18.19 15.73
CA VAL A 252 -2.69 -18.96 14.58
C VAL A 252 -2.14 -20.39 14.64
N LYS A 253 -3.03 -21.35 14.93
CA LYS A 253 -2.70 -22.78 14.93
C LYS A 253 -3.09 -23.39 13.60
N LEU A 254 -2.10 -23.88 12.85
CA LEU A 254 -2.29 -24.52 11.56
C LEU A 254 -2.31 -26.04 11.73
N SER A 255 -3.23 -26.72 11.00
CA SER A 255 -3.16 -28.17 10.84
C SER A 255 -1.96 -28.58 10.01
N GLN A 256 -1.61 -29.89 10.02
CA GLN A 256 -0.51 -30.39 9.20
C GLN A 256 -0.82 -30.20 7.70
N GLU A 257 -2.06 -30.44 7.29
CA GLU A 257 -2.53 -30.27 5.91
C GLU A 257 -2.44 -28.80 5.45
N GLN A 258 -2.74 -27.84 6.33
CA GLN A 258 -2.56 -26.41 6.05
C GLN A 258 -1.09 -26.03 5.91
N LYS A 259 -0.21 -26.57 6.76
CA LYS A 259 1.25 -26.36 6.64
C LYS A 259 1.78 -26.94 5.33
N ASN A 260 1.34 -28.15 4.95
CA ASN A 260 1.71 -28.76 3.69
C ASN A 260 1.27 -27.88 2.50
N TRP A 261 0.02 -27.45 2.49
CA TRP A 261 -0.53 -26.58 1.45
C TRP A 261 0.28 -25.26 1.34
N TYR A 262 0.55 -24.62 2.48
CA TYR A 262 1.30 -23.36 2.52
C TYR A 262 2.70 -23.49 1.92
N VAL A 263 3.43 -24.53 2.31
CA VAL A 263 4.80 -24.77 1.82
C VAL A 263 4.79 -25.07 0.32
N MET A 264 3.87 -25.90 -0.16
CA MET A 264 3.76 -26.21 -1.60
C MET A 264 3.33 -24.99 -2.41
N LYS A 265 2.38 -24.20 -1.89
CA LYS A 265 1.93 -22.96 -2.54
C LYS A 265 3.05 -21.92 -2.59
N ARG A 266 3.78 -21.73 -1.48
CA ARG A 266 4.94 -20.83 -1.41
C ARG A 266 6.04 -21.20 -2.40
N LYS A 267 6.28 -22.50 -2.58
CA LYS A 267 7.23 -23.01 -3.60
C LYS A 267 6.77 -22.70 -5.03
N LEU A 268 5.46 -22.72 -5.28
CA LEU A 268 4.87 -22.47 -6.59
C LEU A 268 4.93 -20.98 -6.98
N ILE A 269 4.58 -20.07 -6.06
CA ILE A 269 4.41 -18.64 -6.38
C ILE A 269 5.54 -17.75 -5.85
N GLY A 270 6.43 -18.28 -5.03
CA GLY A 270 7.52 -17.54 -4.38
C GLY A 270 7.15 -17.00 -3.00
N PRO A 271 8.16 -16.70 -2.17
CA PRO A 271 7.96 -16.24 -0.79
C PRO A 271 7.27 -14.88 -0.69
N ASP A 272 7.64 -13.94 -1.56
CA ASP A 272 7.11 -12.58 -1.54
C ASP A 272 5.61 -12.56 -1.94
N ASP A 273 5.29 -13.27 -3.02
CA ASP A 273 3.90 -13.38 -3.48
C ASP A 273 3.04 -14.16 -2.49
N MET A 274 3.64 -15.10 -1.74
CA MET A 274 2.89 -15.84 -0.72
C MET A 274 2.37 -14.94 0.40
N GLY A 275 3.18 -14.04 0.92
CA GLY A 275 2.76 -13.07 1.95
C GLY A 275 1.70 -12.09 1.43
N ARG A 276 1.81 -11.65 0.16
CA ARG A 276 0.87 -10.74 -0.47
C ARG A 276 -0.48 -11.38 -0.78
N GLU A 277 -0.44 -12.55 -1.44
CA GLU A 277 -1.62 -13.21 -2.00
C GLU A 277 -2.35 -14.09 -0.97
N PHE A 278 -1.60 -14.64 -0.02
CA PHE A 278 -2.09 -15.54 1.02
C PHE A 278 -1.56 -15.14 2.40
N PRO A 279 -1.83 -13.90 2.87
CA PRO A 279 -1.32 -13.42 4.14
C PRO A 279 -1.90 -14.20 5.31
N SER A 280 -1.07 -14.45 6.32
CA SER A 280 -1.47 -15.10 7.57
C SER A 280 -1.94 -14.09 8.62
N TYR A 281 -1.47 -12.85 8.55
CA TYR A 281 -1.87 -11.71 9.39
C TYR A 281 -1.77 -10.41 8.60
N LEU A 282 -2.38 -9.34 9.12
CA LEU A 282 -2.57 -8.10 8.36
C LEU A 282 -1.27 -7.43 7.94
N ASP A 283 -0.30 -7.32 8.85
CA ASP A 283 0.98 -6.65 8.55
C ASP A 283 1.79 -7.43 7.50
N GLU A 284 1.72 -8.78 7.49
CA GLU A 284 2.36 -9.61 6.48
C GLU A 284 1.84 -9.29 5.07
N ALA A 285 0.54 -9.04 4.93
CA ALA A 285 -0.06 -8.72 3.65
C ALA A 285 0.63 -7.52 2.96
N PHE A 286 1.00 -6.52 3.74
CA PHE A 286 1.63 -5.29 3.24
C PHE A 286 3.16 -5.33 3.29
N ALA A 287 3.77 -6.21 4.09
CA ALA A 287 5.23 -6.32 4.22
C ALA A 287 5.90 -6.94 2.99
N ALA A 288 5.14 -7.63 2.12
CA ALA A 288 5.68 -8.21 0.90
C ALA A 288 6.24 -7.11 -0.01
N SER A 289 7.47 -7.31 -0.50
CA SER A 289 8.14 -6.34 -1.34
C SER A 289 7.37 -6.06 -2.63
N VAL A 290 7.35 -4.80 -3.02
CA VAL A 290 6.69 -4.35 -4.25
C VAL A 290 7.40 -4.91 -5.47
N GLU A 291 6.66 -5.52 -6.38
CA GLU A 291 7.20 -6.00 -7.64
C GLU A 291 7.79 -4.83 -8.46
N GLY A 292 8.99 -5.03 -9.01
CA GLY A 292 9.69 -3.98 -9.74
C GLY A 292 10.39 -2.93 -8.88
N ALA A 293 10.40 -3.06 -7.54
CA ALA A 293 11.08 -2.12 -6.65
C ALA A 293 12.60 -2.09 -6.86
N TYR A 294 13.15 -0.87 -6.95
CA TYR A 294 14.57 -0.66 -7.26
C TYR A 294 15.51 -1.01 -6.10
N PHE A 295 15.06 -0.85 -4.86
CA PHE A 295 15.88 -1.01 -3.65
C PHE A 295 15.55 -2.27 -2.84
N LYS A 296 14.72 -3.18 -3.38
CA LYS A 296 14.27 -4.41 -2.72
C LYS A 296 15.38 -5.16 -2.00
N THR A 297 16.44 -5.51 -2.73
CA THR A 297 17.57 -6.29 -2.20
C THR A 297 18.27 -5.58 -1.06
N GLN A 298 18.50 -4.27 -1.19
CA GLN A 298 19.18 -3.47 -0.18
C GLN A 298 18.35 -3.32 1.09
N MET A 299 17.04 -3.04 0.94
CA MET A 299 16.12 -2.87 2.06
C MET A 299 15.89 -4.19 2.81
N THR A 300 15.73 -5.31 2.09
CA THR A 300 15.66 -6.64 2.71
C THR A 300 16.92 -6.93 3.53
N LYS A 301 18.11 -6.74 2.94
CA LYS A 301 19.38 -6.95 3.62
C LYS A 301 19.57 -6.01 4.83
N ALA A 302 19.10 -4.77 4.73
CA ALA A 302 19.16 -3.82 5.84
C ALA A 302 18.33 -4.29 7.05
N ARG A 303 17.15 -4.88 6.82
CA ARG A 303 16.30 -5.48 7.86
C ARG A 303 16.94 -6.74 8.46
N GLU A 304 17.40 -7.67 7.63
CA GLU A 304 18.06 -8.91 8.05
C GLU A 304 19.30 -8.63 8.92
N THR A 305 20.05 -7.59 8.58
CA THR A 305 21.26 -7.17 9.32
C THR A 305 20.97 -6.17 10.43
N LYS A 306 19.69 -5.92 10.75
CA LYS A 306 19.22 -4.99 11.80
C LYS A 306 19.77 -3.56 11.65
N ARG A 307 19.97 -3.11 10.41
CA ARG A 307 20.37 -1.73 10.09
C ARG A 307 19.17 -0.79 9.94
N ILE A 308 17.96 -1.32 9.90
CA ILE A 308 16.70 -0.59 10.12
C ILE A 308 16.26 -0.93 11.54
N GLY A 309 16.16 0.09 12.40
CA GLY A 309 15.87 -0.04 13.83
C GLY A 309 16.20 1.24 14.58
N LEU A 310 16.52 1.14 15.86
CA LEU A 310 16.94 2.30 16.66
C LEU A 310 18.34 2.77 16.22
N VAL A 311 18.42 4.00 15.73
CA VAL A 311 19.68 4.64 15.33
C VAL A 311 19.99 5.81 16.27
N PRO A 312 21.01 5.69 17.11
CA PRO A 312 21.35 6.76 18.04
C PRO A 312 21.90 7.98 17.29
N LEU A 313 21.41 9.15 17.69
CA LEU A 313 21.96 10.45 17.28
C LEU A 313 23.29 10.70 18.00
N ASP A 314 24.34 11.11 17.27
CA ASP A 314 25.59 11.60 17.83
C ASP A 314 25.53 13.14 17.95
N PRO A 315 25.40 13.72 19.16
CA PRO A 315 25.30 15.17 19.32
C PRO A 315 26.55 15.94 18.92
N SER A 316 27.71 15.27 18.83
CA SER A 316 28.98 15.88 18.44
C SER A 316 29.14 16.06 16.93
N ARG A 317 28.26 15.46 16.13
CA ARG A 317 28.32 15.49 14.68
C ARG A 317 27.18 16.29 14.07
N PRO A 318 27.46 17.11 13.03
CA PRO A 318 26.41 17.85 12.35
C PRO A 318 25.48 16.90 11.57
N VAL A 319 24.21 17.30 11.45
CA VAL A 319 23.21 16.63 10.64
C VAL A 319 23.16 17.29 9.25
N ASN A 320 23.49 16.52 8.22
CA ASN A 320 23.30 16.93 6.84
C ASN A 320 21.84 16.68 6.43
N THR A 321 21.36 17.40 5.44
CA THR A 321 20.01 17.18 4.88
C THR A 321 20.05 16.91 3.39
N PHE A 322 19.25 15.95 2.94
CA PHE A 322 19.12 15.56 1.53
C PHE A 322 17.70 15.87 1.07
N TRP A 323 17.56 16.65 0.02
CA TRP A 323 16.29 17.24 -0.40
C TRP A 323 15.86 16.77 -1.77
N ASP A 324 14.56 16.56 -1.91
CA ASP A 324 13.80 16.65 -3.15
C ASP A 324 12.75 17.74 -2.98
N ILE A 325 12.69 18.70 -3.89
CA ILE A 325 11.84 19.88 -3.75
C ILE A 325 10.81 19.88 -4.88
N GLY A 326 9.57 19.56 -4.55
CA GLY A 326 8.42 19.64 -5.45
C GLY A 326 7.76 21.01 -5.41
N LYS A 327 7.32 21.53 -6.57
CA LYS A 327 6.63 22.82 -6.67
C LYS A 327 5.13 22.69 -6.31
N ASP A 328 4.48 21.71 -6.92
CA ASP A 328 3.07 21.37 -6.70
C ASP A 328 2.92 19.99 -6.02
N ASP A 329 4.06 19.33 -5.76
CA ASP A 329 4.21 17.99 -5.19
C ASP A 329 4.87 18.07 -3.81
N ASN A 330 5.15 16.89 -3.21
CA ASN A 330 5.78 16.81 -1.91
C ASN A 330 7.26 17.25 -1.96
N THR A 331 7.67 18.08 -0.99
CA THR A 331 9.07 18.26 -0.64
C THR A 331 9.46 17.25 0.41
N SER A 332 10.54 16.52 0.18
CA SER A 332 11.06 15.45 1.05
C SER A 332 12.45 15.77 1.55
N ILE A 333 12.72 15.51 2.83
CA ILE A 333 13.98 15.82 3.51
C ILE A 333 14.43 14.62 4.34
N TRP A 334 15.59 14.06 4.01
CA TRP A 334 16.28 13.11 4.88
C TRP A 334 17.29 13.82 5.77
N PHE A 335 17.40 13.40 7.02
CA PHE A 335 18.36 13.91 8.01
C PHE A 335 19.43 12.86 8.25
N HIS A 336 20.68 13.19 7.94
CA HIS A 336 21.79 12.27 7.81
C HIS A 336 22.99 12.68 8.68
N GLN A 337 23.58 11.73 9.37
CA GLN A 337 24.90 11.84 10.02
C GLN A 337 25.90 10.91 9.37
N ASN A 338 27.12 11.39 9.15
CA ASN A 338 28.21 10.55 8.66
C ASN A 338 29.10 10.06 9.81
N LEU A 339 29.27 8.76 9.95
CA LEU A 339 30.13 8.12 10.94
C LEU A 339 31.23 7.30 10.24
N GLY A 340 32.17 7.99 9.61
CA GLY A 340 33.21 7.35 8.79
C GLY A 340 32.67 6.83 7.47
N GLN A 341 32.60 5.50 7.31
CA GLN A 341 31.98 4.89 6.12
C GLN A 341 30.48 4.59 6.31
N MET A 342 29.95 4.79 7.51
CA MET A 342 28.55 4.52 7.81
C MET A 342 27.70 5.78 7.67
N HIS A 343 26.50 5.60 7.16
CA HIS A 343 25.48 6.62 7.00
C HIS A 343 24.33 6.37 7.99
N HIS A 344 24.12 7.28 8.93
CA HIS A 344 23.01 7.22 9.87
C HIS A 344 21.91 8.18 9.44
N PHE A 345 20.76 7.65 9.10
CA PHE A 345 19.55 8.42 8.83
C PHE A 345 18.72 8.48 10.10
N VAL A 346 18.67 9.65 10.71
CA VAL A 346 18.14 9.85 12.07
C VAL A 346 16.75 10.47 12.10
N ASP A 347 16.29 11.01 10.96
CA ASP A 347 14.93 11.57 10.81
C ASP A 347 14.56 11.70 9.33
N TYR A 348 13.27 11.84 9.06
CA TYR A 348 12.70 12.10 7.76
C TYR A 348 11.53 13.08 7.89
N TYR A 349 11.35 13.97 6.91
CA TYR A 349 10.23 14.89 6.86
C TYR A 349 9.73 15.05 5.42
N GLU A 350 8.42 15.09 5.24
CA GLU A 350 7.81 15.46 3.96
C GLU A 350 6.57 16.34 4.18
N ASN A 351 6.33 17.26 3.26
CA ASN A 351 5.12 18.08 3.20
C ASN A 351 4.94 18.64 1.77
N SER A 352 3.74 19.13 1.45
CA SER A 352 3.41 19.71 0.13
C SER A 352 2.80 21.10 0.26
N GLY A 353 2.91 21.91 -0.80
CA GLY A 353 2.23 23.19 -0.90
C GLY A 353 2.84 24.33 -0.08
N GLU A 354 4.05 24.15 0.46
CA GLU A 354 4.71 25.12 1.33
C GLU A 354 5.96 25.73 0.70
N GLY A 355 6.27 26.98 1.06
CA GLY A 355 7.47 27.68 0.61
C GLY A 355 8.72 27.36 1.44
N VAL A 356 9.88 27.89 1.00
CA VAL A 356 11.17 27.65 1.66
C VAL A 356 11.23 28.18 3.09
N GLU A 357 10.48 29.23 3.41
CA GLU A 357 10.37 29.81 4.75
C GLU A 357 9.77 28.84 5.76
N PHE A 358 8.77 28.07 5.31
CA PHE A 358 8.17 27.01 6.11
C PHE A 358 9.21 25.96 6.48
N TYR A 359 9.95 25.45 5.51
CA TYR A 359 10.97 24.42 5.75
C TYR A 359 12.14 24.94 6.59
N ALA A 360 12.53 26.21 6.44
CA ALA A 360 13.51 26.82 7.31
C ALA A 360 13.06 26.88 8.79
N ARG A 361 11.75 27.07 9.02
CA ARG A 361 11.18 26.97 10.36
C ARG A 361 11.22 25.53 10.87
N ILE A 362 10.79 24.54 10.08
CA ILE A 362 10.83 23.11 10.43
C ILE A 362 12.26 22.67 10.80
N LEU A 363 13.27 23.07 10.03
CA LEU A 363 14.67 22.77 10.36
C LEU A 363 15.06 23.32 11.74
N ARG A 364 14.68 24.56 12.04
CA ARG A 364 14.99 25.18 13.36
C ARG A 364 14.26 24.48 14.50
N GLU A 365 12.98 24.14 14.31
CA GLU A 365 12.18 23.40 15.29
C GLU A 365 12.78 22.01 15.59
N LYS A 366 13.12 21.26 14.55
CA LYS A 366 13.78 19.94 14.71
C LYS A 366 15.16 20.04 15.37
N ALA A 367 15.97 21.05 15.03
CA ALA A 367 17.27 21.25 15.67
C ALA A 367 17.12 21.55 17.16
N ALA A 368 16.15 22.38 17.53
CA ALA A 368 15.87 22.72 18.94
C ALA A 368 15.33 21.49 19.72
N GLU A 369 14.42 20.75 19.12
CA GLU A 369 13.80 19.56 19.74
C GLU A 369 14.81 18.43 19.96
N ARG A 370 15.64 18.15 18.95
CA ARG A 370 16.54 17.01 18.92
C ARG A 370 17.97 17.33 19.37
N GLY A 371 18.28 18.61 19.58
CA GLY A 371 19.59 19.05 20.11
C GLY A 371 20.76 18.92 19.13
N TRP A 372 20.51 19.00 17.82
CA TRP A 372 21.58 18.90 16.82
C TRP A 372 21.91 20.23 16.15
N SER A 373 23.09 20.30 15.53
CA SER A 373 23.46 21.35 14.59
C SER A 373 23.43 20.84 13.16
N TYR A 374 23.13 21.73 12.19
CA TYR A 374 23.17 21.36 10.78
C TYR A 374 24.57 21.46 10.19
N GLY A 375 24.86 20.51 9.29
CA GLY A 375 26.01 20.51 8.39
C GLY A 375 25.65 21.09 7.03
N LYS A 376 25.79 20.26 5.99
CA LYS A 376 25.51 20.63 4.60
C LYS A 376 24.08 20.28 4.21
N HIS A 377 23.47 21.13 3.38
CA HIS A 377 22.14 20.90 2.80
C HIS A 377 22.32 20.56 1.31
N TYR A 378 22.00 19.33 0.91
CA TYR A 378 22.13 18.88 -0.49
C TYR A 378 20.78 18.99 -1.19
N GLY A 379 20.70 19.78 -2.23
CA GLY A 379 19.49 20.00 -3.00
C GLY A 379 19.64 19.61 -4.47
N PRO A 380 18.51 19.33 -5.17
CA PRO A 380 18.55 18.94 -6.57
C PRO A 380 19.00 20.08 -7.49
N HIS A 381 19.45 19.73 -8.71
CA HIS A 381 20.03 20.64 -9.71
C HIS A 381 19.08 21.75 -10.18
N ASP A 382 17.78 21.53 -10.10
CA ASP A 382 16.74 22.47 -10.53
C ASP A 382 16.39 23.55 -9.50
N LEU A 383 17.00 23.53 -8.33
CA LEU A 383 16.95 24.63 -7.35
C LEU A 383 17.43 25.96 -7.91
N ASP A 384 18.35 25.95 -8.86
CA ASP A 384 18.86 27.15 -9.53
C ASP A 384 17.92 27.67 -10.63
N ASN A 385 16.98 26.86 -11.09
CA ASN A 385 16.03 27.26 -12.10
C ASN A 385 14.93 28.12 -11.45
N SER A 386 14.90 29.39 -11.82
CA SER A 386 14.01 30.46 -11.30
C SER A 386 12.50 30.27 -11.55
N HIS A 387 12.01 29.02 -11.70
CA HIS A 387 10.61 28.73 -11.98
C HIS A 387 9.64 28.95 -10.79
N TRP A 388 10.18 29.21 -9.61
CA TRP A 388 9.39 29.52 -8.40
C TRP A 388 9.05 31.01 -8.25
N ILE A 389 9.33 31.83 -9.28
CA ILE A 389 9.40 33.26 -9.06
C ILE A 389 8.59 34.03 -10.11
N LEU A 390 7.78 34.97 -9.62
CA LEU A 390 7.27 36.10 -10.40
C LEU A 390 8.46 36.88 -11.01
N PRO A 391 8.36 37.44 -12.22
CA PRO A 391 9.45 38.20 -12.83
C PRO A 391 9.96 39.28 -11.85
N GLY A 392 11.25 39.20 -11.48
CA GLY A 392 11.90 40.13 -10.55
C GLY A 392 12.10 39.64 -9.10
N ALA A 393 11.67 38.40 -8.76
CA ALA A 393 11.93 37.80 -7.46
C ALA A 393 13.30 37.09 -7.37
N LYS A 394 13.85 36.94 -6.15
CA LYS A 394 15.14 36.27 -5.89
C LYS A 394 15.04 34.78 -6.20
N ALA A 395 16.10 34.11 -6.62
CA ALA A 395 16.16 32.65 -6.79
C ALA A 395 15.87 31.93 -5.46
N THR A 396 15.23 30.76 -5.50
CA THR A 396 14.88 29.97 -4.31
C THR A 396 16.12 29.69 -3.46
N VAL A 397 17.27 29.44 -4.08
CA VAL A 397 18.56 29.24 -3.41
C VAL A 397 18.99 30.47 -2.62
N ASP A 398 18.78 31.68 -3.16
CA ASP A 398 19.15 32.93 -2.48
C ASP A 398 18.24 33.23 -1.30
N VAL A 399 16.92 32.99 -1.44
CA VAL A 399 15.96 33.08 -0.33
C VAL A 399 16.30 32.07 0.75
N ALA A 400 16.60 30.83 0.39
CA ALA A 400 17.01 29.80 1.34
C ALA A 400 18.28 30.21 2.10
N ARG A 401 19.27 30.78 1.41
CA ARG A 401 20.51 31.23 2.01
C ARG A 401 20.27 32.40 3.02
N ASP A 402 19.39 33.34 2.69
CA ASP A 402 19.00 34.43 3.59
C ASP A 402 18.31 33.88 4.87
N LEU A 403 17.68 32.70 4.78
CA LEU A 403 17.02 31.99 5.89
C LEU A 403 17.95 31.02 6.65
N GLY A 404 19.23 30.95 6.26
CA GLY A 404 20.24 30.11 6.89
C GLY A 404 20.41 28.70 6.26
N ILE A 405 19.76 28.42 5.11
CA ILE A 405 19.91 27.16 4.39
C ILE A 405 20.84 27.37 3.17
N ALA A 406 22.12 27.07 3.35
CA ALA A 406 23.07 27.13 2.24
C ALA A 406 23.10 25.81 1.47
N PHE A 407 22.34 25.72 0.38
CA PHE A 407 22.29 24.50 -0.42
C PHE A 407 23.59 24.25 -1.18
N GLN A 408 24.05 22.99 -1.13
CA GLN A 408 24.95 22.42 -2.11
C GLN A 408 24.12 21.80 -3.22
N VAL A 409 24.08 22.47 -4.37
CA VAL A 409 23.33 21.98 -5.53
C VAL A 409 24.05 20.79 -6.12
N VAL A 410 23.37 19.65 -6.18
CA VAL A 410 23.89 18.41 -6.76
C VAL A 410 23.73 18.48 -8.28
N PRO A 411 24.79 18.27 -9.06
CA PRO A 411 24.71 18.32 -10.53
C PRO A 411 23.66 17.36 -11.09
N ARG A 412 23.04 17.74 -12.21
CA ARG A 412 22.10 16.87 -12.92
C ARG A 412 22.78 15.57 -13.31
N ILE A 413 22.09 14.47 -13.03
CA ILE A 413 22.52 13.13 -13.44
C ILE A 413 21.74 12.76 -14.70
N ASP A 414 22.44 12.64 -15.82
CA ASP A 414 21.82 12.39 -17.12
C ASP A 414 21.08 11.05 -17.21
N ASN A 415 21.49 10.07 -16.41
CA ASN A 415 20.86 8.76 -16.37
C ASN A 415 20.36 8.45 -14.95
N LYS A 416 19.04 8.35 -14.79
CA LYS A 416 18.38 8.02 -13.53
C LYS A 416 18.90 6.72 -12.91
N MET A 417 19.32 5.74 -13.73
CA MET A 417 19.89 4.50 -13.23
C MET A 417 21.21 4.71 -12.47
N ASN A 418 22.01 5.72 -12.84
CA ASN A 418 23.25 6.03 -12.11
C ASN A 418 22.94 6.56 -10.69
N ALA A 419 21.89 7.35 -10.54
CA ALA A 419 21.41 7.80 -9.23
C ALA A 419 20.89 6.64 -8.39
N ILE A 420 20.15 5.70 -9.00
CA ILE A 420 19.66 4.49 -8.35
C ILE A 420 20.84 3.62 -7.88
N GLU A 421 21.89 3.45 -8.68
CA GLU A 421 23.07 2.69 -8.27
C GLU A 421 23.85 3.39 -7.15
N ALA A 422 23.99 4.72 -7.19
CA ALA A 422 24.58 5.48 -6.09
C ALA A 422 23.78 5.27 -4.77
N ALA A 423 22.45 5.33 -4.85
CA ALA A 423 21.59 5.06 -3.70
C ALA A 423 21.71 3.61 -3.19
N ARG A 424 21.80 2.60 -4.07
CA ARG A 424 22.04 1.20 -3.70
C ARG A 424 23.35 1.03 -2.93
N ASN A 425 24.41 1.69 -3.42
CA ASN A 425 25.71 1.66 -2.75
C ASN A 425 25.65 2.32 -1.37
N MET A 426 25.03 3.48 -1.23
CA MET A 426 24.84 4.17 0.04
C MET A 426 23.98 3.33 1.00
N LEU A 427 22.87 2.73 0.54
CA LEU A 427 22.00 1.85 1.33
C LEU A 427 22.75 0.64 1.90
N SER A 428 23.76 0.13 1.22
CA SER A 428 24.54 -0.99 1.71
C SER A 428 25.33 -0.66 2.99
N MET A 429 25.58 0.63 3.24
CA MET A 429 26.31 1.18 4.39
C MET A 429 25.44 2.08 5.27
N SER A 430 24.11 2.04 5.11
CA SER A 430 23.17 2.88 5.85
C SER A 430 22.55 2.16 7.03
N TRP A 431 22.38 2.91 8.13
CA TRP A 431 21.53 2.61 9.28
C TRP A 431 20.40 3.63 9.29
N ILE A 432 19.16 3.18 9.38
CA ILE A 432 17.97 4.02 9.25
C ILE A 432 17.11 3.85 10.49
N ASP A 433 16.80 4.95 11.17
CA ASP A 433 15.92 4.95 12.32
C ASP A 433 14.50 4.57 11.88
N GLU A 434 13.99 3.49 12.45
CA GLU A 434 12.70 2.90 12.02
C GLU A 434 11.51 3.77 12.39
N GLU A 435 11.57 4.44 13.55
CA GLU A 435 10.49 5.28 14.05
C GLU A 435 10.46 6.62 13.34
N HIS A 436 11.57 7.35 13.36
CA HIS A 436 11.65 8.72 12.82
C HIS A 436 11.74 8.76 11.30
N CYS A 437 12.20 7.69 10.65
CA CYS A 437 12.28 7.58 9.20
C CYS A 437 11.20 6.68 8.59
N SER A 438 10.17 6.29 9.33
CA SER A 438 9.18 5.28 8.89
C SER A 438 8.59 5.59 7.51
N ARG A 439 8.25 6.85 7.24
CA ARG A 439 7.71 7.26 5.94
C ARG A 439 8.76 7.25 4.83
N GLY A 440 9.97 7.67 5.09
CA GLY A 440 11.10 7.59 4.15
C GLY A 440 11.45 6.13 3.81
N ILE A 441 11.43 5.23 4.79
CA ILE A 441 11.60 3.78 4.59
C ILE A 441 10.52 3.26 3.63
N GLN A 442 9.26 3.66 3.81
CA GLN A 442 8.19 3.30 2.89
C GLN A 442 8.45 3.79 1.46
N CYS A 443 8.97 5.02 1.30
CA CYS A 443 9.35 5.53 -0.01
C CYS A 443 10.42 4.65 -0.67
N LEU A 444 11.48 4.26 0.06
CA LEU A 444 12.53 3.39 -0.47
C LEU A 444 12.02 1.98 -0.81
N ASP A 445 11.12 1.42 -0.01
CA ASP A 445 10.53 0.11 -0.27
C ASP A 445 9.63 0.08 -1.51
N ASN A 446 8.97 1.20 -1.80
CA ASN A 446 7.95 1.28 -2.86
C ASN A 446 8.42 1.98 -4.13
N TYR A 447 9.64 2.53 -4.18
CA TYR A 447 10.18 3.13 -5.38
C TYR A 447 10.45 2.08 -6.44
N LYS A 448 9.62 2.08 -7.50
CA LYS A 448 9.52 1.00 -8.48
C LYS A 448 9.46 1.48 -9.91
N LYS A 449 9.62 0.52 -10.82
CA LYS A 449 9.46 0.72 -12.26
C LYS A 449 8.01 1.00 -12.63
N ALA A 450 7.77 1.89 -13.60
CA ALA A 450 6.46 2.08 -14.18
C ALA A 450 6.03 0.83 -14.97
N TRP A 451 4.75 0.45 -14.88
CA TRP A 451 4.17 -0.63 -15.67
C TRP A 451 3.67 -0.13 -17.02
N ASP A 452 3.91 -0.87 -18.09
CA ASP A 452 3.36 -0.62 -19.42
C ASP A 452 2.26 -1.64 -19.72
N GLU A 453 1.01 -1.20 -19.67
CA GLU A 453 -0.15 -2.08 -19.92
C GLU A 453 -0.17 -2.68 -21.32
N ARG A 454 0.24 -1.88 -22.33
CA ARG A 454 0.19 -2.32 -23.74
C ARG A 454 1.19 -3.42 -24.03
N ARG A 455 2.34 -3.39 -23.35
CA ARG A 455 3.44 -4.34 -23.55
C ARG A 455 3.45 -5.44 -22.48
N ALA A 456 2.60 -5.34 -21.45
CA ALA A 456 2.58 -6.21 -20.27
C ALA A 456 3.97 -6.41 -19.65
N THR A 457 4.75 -5.32 -19.50
CA THR A 457 6.11 -5.33 -18.98
C THR A 457 6.44 -4.05 -18.21
N TYR A 458 7.48 -4.11 -17.38
CA TYR A 458 7.98 -2.91 -16.69
C TYR A 458 8.81 -2.03 -17.64
N ARG A 459 8.59 -0.71 -17.58
CA ARG A 459 9.42 0.30 -18.23
C ARG A 459 10.77 0.39 -17.52
N SER A 460 11.78 0.93 -18.21
CA SER A 460 13.06 1.27 -17.58
C SER A 460 12.98 2.46 -16.62
N GLU A 461 11.94 3.27 -16.77
CA GLU A 461 11.72 4.48 -15.99
C GLU A 461 10.96 4.20 -14.69
N PRO A 462 11.27 4.92 -13.59
CA PRO A 462 10.50 4.85 -12.38
C PRO A 462 9.05 5.31 -12.56
N LEU A 463 8.14 4.71 -11.82
CA LEU A 463 6.80 5.24 -11.65
C LEU A 463 6.92 6.52 -10.80
N HIS A 464 6.35 7.61 -11.30
CA HIS A 464 6.24 8.85 -10.53
C HIS A 464 4.99 8.78 -9.67
N ASP A 465 5.18 8.54 -8.39
CA ASP A 465 4.12 8.43 -7.39
C ASP A 465 4.60 9.01 -6.05
N TRP A 466 3.80 8.83 -5.01
CA TRP A 466 4.11 9.30 -3.66
C TRP A 466 5.48 8.83 -3.12
N ALA A 467 6.00 7.69 -3.59
CA ALA A 467 7.30 7.14 -3.15
C ALA A 467 8.50 7.83 -3.82
N SER A 468 8.26 8.50 -4.95
CA SER A 468 9.31 9.12 -5.76
C SER A 468 10.08 10.18 -4.99
N HIS A 469 9.37 11.07 -4.30
CA HIS A 469 9.99 12.23 -3.64
C HIS A 469 10.97 11.83 -2.54
N GLY A 470 10.58 10.87 -1.67
CA GLY A 470 11.49 10.37 -0.64
C GLY A 470 12.69 9.62 -1.20
N ALA A 471 12.49 8.85 -2.26
CA ALA A 471 13.56 8.14 -2.96
C ALA A 471 14.49 9.10 -3.71
N ASP A 472 13.95 10.14 -4.36
CA ASP A 472 14.70 11.15 -5.08
C ASP A 472 15.54 12.01 -4.13
N ALA A 473 14.99 12.40 -2.97
CA ALA A 473 15.76 13.07 -1.91
C ALA A 473 16.93 12.19 -1.42
N TYR A 474 16.71 10.90 -1.24
CA TYR A 474 17.77 9.97 -0.86
C TYR A 474 18.85 9.87 -1.95
N MET A 475 18.44 9.77 -3.23
CA MET A 475 19.35 9.74 -4.37
C MET A 475 20.13 11.04 -4.51
N THR A 476 19.52 12.21 -4.26
CA THR A 476 20.22 13.51 -4.22
C THR A 476 21.37 13.46 -3.23
N GLY A 477 21.14 12.95 -2.02
CA GLY A 477 22.19 12.74 -1.03
C GLY A 477 23.25 11.74 -1.48
N ALA A 478 22.83 10.59 -2.02
CA ALA A 478 23.75 9.55 -2.47
C ALA A 478 24.68 10.01 -3.60
N CYS A 479 24.23 10.93 -4.43
CA CYS A 479 25.02 11.48 -5.54
C CYS A 479 25.87 12.69 -5.14
N GLY A 480 25.39 13.50 -4.18
CA GLY A 480 26.04 14.76 -3.81
C GLY A 480 26.95 14.68 -2.59
N PHE A 481 26.70 13.71 -1.71
CA PHE A 481 27.44 13.59 -0.47
C PHE A 481 28.87 13.12 -0.68
N THR A 482 29.82 13.91 -0.22
CA THR A 482 31.23 13.52 -0.11
C THR A 482 31.67 13.67 1.35
N PRO A 483 32.22 12.64 1.98
CA PRO A 483 32.75 12.73 3.33
C PRO A 483 33.81 13.82 3.41
N ASP A 484 33.75 14.66 4.45
CA ASP A 484 34.89 15.54 4.72
C ASP A 484 36.07 14.64 5.12
N TYR A 485 37.18 14.76 4.38
CA TYR A 485 38.40 14.02 4.71
C TYR A 485 38.92 14.55 6.05
N VAL A 486 38.74 13.79 7.12
CA VAL A 486 39.47 13.98 8.37
C VAL A 486 40.74 13.14 8.22
N PRO A 487 41.92 13.76 8.05
CA PRO A 487 43.17 12.97 8.05
C PRO A 487 43.28 12.28 9.39
N GLU A 488 43.40 10.96 9.40
CA GLU A 488 43.72 10.21 10.62
C GLU A 488 44.96 10.84 11.25
N PRO A 489 44.95 11.09 12.56
CA PRO A 489 46.16 11.58 13.23
C PRO A 489 47.27 10.56 13.00
N VAL A 490 48.29 10.98 12.26
CA VAL A 490 49.48 10.15 11.99
C VAL A 490 50.04 9.77 13.36
N GLN A 491 49.82 8.51 13.77
CA GLN A 491 50.53 7.96 14.94
C GLN A 491 52.02 8.01 14.63
N ARG A 492 52.72 9.05 15.15
CA ARG A 492 54.15 9.12 15.13
C ARG A 492 54.65 8.01 16.01
N TYR A 493 54.99 6.86 15.43
CA TYR A 493 55.80 5.84 16.10
C TYR A 493 57.11 6.51 16.47
N GLY A 494 57.25 6.82 17.76
CA GLY A 494 58.48 7.33 18.30
C GLY A 494 59.60 6.34 18.02
N ARG A 495 60.62 6.77 17.26
CA ARG A 495 61.89 6.03 17.10
C ARG A 495 62.43 5.78 18.51
N ARG A 496 62.38 4.53 18.98
CA ARG A 496 63.18 4.08 20.11
C ARG A 496 64.67 4.32 19.76
N ARG A 497 65.30 5.29 20.42
CA ARG A 497 66.75 5.43 20.41
C ARG A 497 67.34 4.15 20.98
N GLY A 498 67.93 3.35 20.14
CA GLY A 498 68.75 2.21 20.57
C GLY A 498 69.92 2.73 21.39
N GLY A 499 69.99 2.33 22.66
CA GLY A 499 71.14 2.54 23.49
C GLY A 499 72.31 1.69 22.98
N GLY A 500 73.38 2.33 22.59
CA GLY A 500 74.61 1.66 22.24
C GLY A 500 75.25 1.00 23.51
N SER A 501 75.48 -0.25 23.41
CA SER A 501 76.41 -0.96 24.38
C SER A 501 77.83 -0.80 23.90
N ALA A 502 78.62 -0.05 24.66
CA ALA A 502 80.07 -0.07 24.56
C ALA A 502 80.61 -1.42 25.10
N TRP A 503 81.40 -2.06 24.27
CA TRP A 503 82.36 -3.08 24.72
C TRP A 503 83.70 -2.48 24.48
N ALA A 504 84.44 -2.27 25.60
CA ALA A 504 85.84 -2.05 25.61
C ALA A 504 86.52 -3.12 26.47
N ALA A 505 87.63 -3.62 25.95
CA ALA A 505 88.66 -4.50 26.49
C ALA A 505 88.58 -5.98 26.12
#